data_acc6067ae3ddc1c403655b4b11c79ad6
#
_entry.id   acc6067ae3ddc1c403655b4b11c79ad6
#
_cell.length_a   1.000
_cell.length_b   1.000
_cell.length_c   1.000
_cell.angle_alpha   90.00
_cell.angle_beta   90.00
_cell.angle_gamma   90.00
#
_symmetry.space_group_name_H-M   'P 1'
#
loop_
_entity.id
_entity.type
_entity.pdbx_description
1 polymer ?
#
loop_
_entity_poly.entity_id
_entity_poly.type
_entity_poly.pdbx_seq_one_letter_code
_entity_poly.pdbx_strand_id
1 'polypeptide(L)'
;MQDQRAEYDEAKDRLYVQLLDESVDNTVALDDRRSVDYAADGRIVGVQFAKPFAGGINLSGIPLARVVGALILQSGHKFRMVE
;
A
#
# COMPACT_ATOMS: atom_id res chain seq x y z
N MET A 1 2.52 18.75 -6.35
CA MET A 1 3.10 18.16 -5.13
C MET A 1 2.53 16.77 -4.93
N GLN A 2 3.39 15.81 -4.73
CA GLN A 2 2.94 14.44 -4.45
C GLN A 2 2.44 14.35 -3.02
N ASP A 3 1.33 13.67 -2.85
CA ASP A 3 0.71 13.50 -1.55
C ASP A 3 0.89 12.04 -1.11
N GLN A 4 2.13 11.70 -0.79
CA GLN A 4 2.50 10.35 -0.39
C GLN A 4 2.19 10.14 1.09
N ARG A 5 1.42 9.10 1.39
CA ARG A 5 1.07 8.78 2.77
C ARG A 5 0.58 7.34 2.89
N ALA A 6 0.61 6.83 4.10
CA ALA A 6 -0.01 5.56 4.44
C ALA A 6 -1.19 5.84 5.37
N GLU A 7 -2.34 5.30 5.05
CA GLU A 7 -3.55 5.45 5.85
C GLU A 7 -4.05 4.09 6.28
N TYR A 8 -4.28 3.93 7.57
CA TYR A 8 -4.76 2.68 8.14
C TYR A 8 -6.19 2.83 8.63
N ASP A 9 -7.08 1.98 8.14
CA ASP A 9 -8.47 1.91 8.59
C ASP A 9 -8.58 0.77 9.61
N GLU A 10 -8.63 1.15 10.88
CA GLU A 10 -8.70 0.19 11.98
C GLU A 10 -9.96 -0.66 11.94
N ALA A 11 -11.09 -0.05 11.58
CA ALA A 11 -12.36 -0.74 11.58
C ALA A 11 -12.40 -1.90 10.59
N LYS A 12 -11.73 -1.72 9.46
CA LYS A 12 -11.69 -2.73 8.39
C LYS A 12 -10.39 -3.52 8.34
N ASP A 13 -9.40 -3.13 9.15
CA ASP A 13 -8.04 -3.68 9.11
C ASP A 13 -7.51 -3.64 7.68
N ARG A 14 -7.43 -2.42 7.11
CA ARG A 14 -6.89 -2.17 5.77
C ARG A 14 -5.90 -1.03 5.82
N LEU A 15 -4.81 -1.21 5.09
CA LEU A 15 -3.80 -0.17 4.93
C LEU A 15 -3.70 0.20 3.46
N TYR A 16 -3.78 1.50 3.17
CA TYR A 16 -3.57 2.00 1.83
C TYR A 16 -2.37 2.92 1.83
N VAL A 17 -1.41 2.66 0.94
CA VAL A 17 -0.23 3.50 0.78
C VAL A 17 -0.39 4.26 -0.53
N GLN A 18 -0.63 5.56 -0.44
CA GLN A 18 -0.79 6.42 -1.62
C GLN A 18 0.55 6.96 -2.07
N LEU A 19 0.87 6.78 -3.34
CA LEU A 19 2.13 7.22 -3.93
C LEU A 19 1.95 8.40 -4.88
N LEU A 20 0.80 8.48 -5.55
CA LEU A 20 0.47 9.56 -6.49
C LEU A 20 -0.94 10.05 -6.22
N ASP A 21 -1.17 11.35 -6.43
CA ASP A 21 -2.50 11.93 -6.39
C ASP A 21 -3.08 11.92 -7.81
N GLU A 22 -3.45 10.73 -8.27
CA GLU A 22 -3.99 10.48 -9.60
C GLU A 22 -5.16 9.53 -9.50
N SER A 23 -6.03 9.56 -10.50
CA SER A 23 -7.14 8.62 -10.57
C SER A 23 -6.65 7.21 -10.87
N VAL A 24 -7.27 6.24 -10.24
CA VAL A 24 -6.96 4.83 -10.48
C VAL A 24 -7.65 4.38 -11.77
N ASP A 25 -6.85 3.87 -12.71
CA ASP A 25 -7.38 3.30 -13.94
C ASP A 25 -7.63 1.82 -13.82
N ASN A 26 -6.68 1.10 -13.21
CA ASN A 26 -6.86 -0.34 -12.99
C ASN A 26 -6.13 -0.79 -11.73
N THR A 27 -6.57 -1.91 -11.20
CA THR A 27 -6.01 -2.52 -10.01
C THR A 27 -5.57 -3.95 -10.33
N VAL A 28 -4.36 -4.30 -9.92
CA VAL A 28 -3.82 -5.64 -10.11
C VAL A 28 -3.65 -6.29 -8.75
N ALA A 29 -4.34 -7.39 -8.52
CA ALA A 29 -4.17 -8.16 -7.30
C ALA A 29 -2.90 -8.99 -7.37
N LEU A 30 -2.04 -8.89 -6.35
CA LEU A 30 -0.86 -9.73 -6.25
C LEU A 30 -1.20 -11.06 -5.58
N ASP A 31 -2.10 -10.99 -4.62
CA ASP A 31 -2.66 -12.16 -3.94
C ASP A 31 -3.97 -11.72 -3.28
N ASP A 32 -4.53 -12.52 -2.38
CA ASP A 32 -5.78 -12.22 -1.72
C ASP A 32 -5.67 -11.12 -0.66
N ARG A 33 -4.46 -10.63 -0.39
CA ARG A 33 -4.22 -9.59 0.63
C ARG A 33 -3.58 -8.33 0.09
N ARG A 34 -3.00 -8.36 -1.11
CA ARG A 34 -2.25 -7.23 -1.64
C ARG A 34 -2.69 -6.91 -3.05
N SER A 35 -2.84 -5.64 -3.33
CA SER A 35 -3.14 -5.17 -4.69
C SER A 35 -2.41 -3.85 -4.96
N VAL A 36 -2.20 -3.58 -6.23
CA VAL A 36 -1.52 -2.35 -6.68
C VAL A 36 -2.44 -1.62 -7.63
N ASP A 37 -2.63 -0.32 -7.37
CA ASP A 37 -3.45 0.54 -8.20
C ASP A 37 -2.56 1.31 -9.16
N TYR A 38 -2.96 1.35 -10.43
CA TYR A 38 -2.23 2.02 -11.50
C TYR A 38 -3.06 3.12 -12.14
N ALA A 39 -2.39 4.21 -12.51
CA ALA A 39 -2.99 5.26 -13.33
C ALA A 39 -3.04 4.81 -14.80
N ALA A 40 -3.76 5.58 -15.63
CA ALA A 40 -3.91 5.27 -17.05
C ALA A 40 -2.58 5.20 -17.81
N ASP A 41 -1.58 5.96 -17.36
CA ASP A 41 -0.25 5.97 -18.00
C ASP A 41 0.69 4.89 -17.44
N GLY A 42 0.20 4.03 -16.57
CA GLY A 42 0.98 2.92 -16.00
C GLY A 42 1.76 3.25 -14.73
N ARG A 43 1.69 4.50 -14.25
CA ARG A 43 2.35 4.85 -12.99
C ARG A 43 1.58 4.27 -11.83
N ILE A 44 2.29 3.98 -10.73
CA ILE A 44 1.68 3.41 -9.54
C ILE A 44 1.02 4.50 -8.72
N VAL A 45 -0.29 4.37 -8.51
CA VAL A 45 -1.05 5.29 -7.65
C VAL A 45 -0.91 4.91 -6.20
N GLY A 46 -1.05 3.64 -5.88
CA GLY A 46 -0.95 3.19 -4.52
C GLY A 46 -0.95 1.69 -4.37
N VAL A 47 -0.77 1.24 -3.14
CA VAL A 47 -0.73 -0.18 -2.79
C VAL A 47 -1.68 -0.41 -1.62
N GLN A 48 -2.51 -1.44 -1.72
CA GLN A 48 -3.44 -1.81 -0.66
C GLN A 48 -3.02 -3.11 0.00
N PHE A 49 -3.06 -3.10 1.33
CA PHE A 49 -2.82 -4.29 2.14
C PHE A 49 -4.08 -4.60 2.94
N ALA A 50 -4.58 -5.82 2.82
CA ALA A 50 -5.70 -6.29 3.62
C ALA A 50 -5.16 -6.97 4.87
N LYS A 51 -5.79 -6.69 6.01
CA LYS A 51 -5.46 -7.30 7.31
C LYS A 51 -3.99 -7.18 7.70
N PRO A 52 -3.40 -5.96 7.58
CA PRO A 52 -1.98 -5.80 7.92
C PRO A 52 -1.69 -6.02 9.40
N PHE A 53 -2.64 -5.72 10.28
CA PHE A 53 -2.46 -5.92 11.71
C PHE A 53 -2.52 -7.40 12.06
N ALA A 54 -3.53 -8.11 11.54
CA ALA A 54 -3.73 -9.53 11.84
C ALA A 54 -2.69 -10.42 11.16
N GLY A 55 -2.34 -10.11 9.90
CA GLY A 55 -1.49 -10.97 9.09
C GLY A 55 -0.09 -10.46 8.81
N GLY A 56 0.22 -9.22 9.22
CA GLY A 56 1.50 -8.59 8.92
C GLY A 56 1.54 -8.00 7.51
N ILE A 57 2.66 -7.36 7.18
CA ILE A 57 2.87 -6.73 5.87
C ILE A 57 4.00 -7.44 5.16
N ASN A 58 3.71 -7.88 3.94
CA ASN A 58 4.68 -8.52 3.06
C ASN A 58 4.99 -7.58 1.89
N LEU A 59 6.21 -7.06 1.82
CA LEU A 59 6.64 -6.16 0.75
C LEU A 59 7.24 -6.90 -0.45
N SER A 60 7.32 -8.21 -0.40
CA SER A 60 7.85 -9.01 -1.49
C SER A 60 7.02 -8.82 -2.76
N GLY A 61 7.68 -8.49 -3.87
CA GLY A 61 7.00 -8.25 -5.14
C GLY A 61 6.27 -6.93 -5.25
N ILE A 62 6.31 -6.09 -4.22
CA ILE A 62 5.68 -4.76 -4.26
C ILE A 62 6.57 -3.80 -5.04
N PRO A 63 6.04 -3.14 -6.09
CA PRO A 63 6.80 -2.09 -6.76
C PRO A 63 7.09 -0.95 -5.79
N LEU A 64 8.26 -0.36 -5.89
CA LEU A 64 8.70 0.73 -5.01
C LEU A 64 8.62 0.35 -3.53
N ALA A 65 8.98 -0.89 -3.21
CA ALA A 65 8.85 -1.43 -1.86
C ALA A 65 9.54 -0.58 -0.80
N ARG A 66 10.67 0.03 -1.11
CA ARG A 66 11.38 0.91 -0.16
C ARG A 66 10.58 2.15 0.20
N VAL A 67 9.95 2.77 -0.80
CA VAL A 67 9.11 3.95 -0.59
C VAL A 67 7.87 3.56 0.21
N VAL A 68 7.25 2.45 -0.18
CA VAL A 68 6.07 1.94 0.53
C VAL A 68 6.40 1.65 1.98
N GLY A 69 7.50 0.95 2.24
CA GLY A 69 7.94 0.64 3.59
C GLY A 69 8.21 1.88 4.43
N ALA A 70 8.87 2.88 3.83
CA ALA A 70 9.15 4.14 4.52
C ALA A 70 7.87 4.88 4.91
N LEU A 71 6.88 4.91 4.02
CA LEU A 71 5.60 5.56 4.30
C LEU A 71 4.84 4.85 5.41
N ILE A 72 4.90 3.53 5.45
CA ILE A 72 4.29 2.74 6.51
C ILE A 72 4.93 3.09 7.86
N LEU A 73 6.26 3.16 7.90
CA LEU A 73 6.96 3.55 9.13
C LEU A 73 6.59 4.96 9.57
N GLN A 74 6.45 5.89 8.63
CA GLN A 74 6.09 7.28 8.93
C GLN A 74 4.67 7.43 9.43
N SER A 75 3.80 6.47 9.15
CA SER A 75 2.40 6.53 9.58
C SER A 75 2.25 6.44 11.10
N GLY A 76 3.26 5.97 11.80
CA GLY A 76 3.21 5.79 13.24
C GLY A 76 2.56 4.50 13.70
N HIS A 77 1.95 3.76 12.80
CA HIS A 77 1.41 2.44 13.11
C HIS A 77 2.51 1.40 13.03
N LYS A 78 2.46 0.42 13.93
CA LYS A 78 3.44 -0.64 13.96
C LYS A 78 2.81 -1.93 13.46
N PHE A 79 3.30 -2.39 12.33
CA PHE A 79 2.86 -3.64 11.73
C PHE A 79 4.03 -4.62 11.72
N ARG A 80 3.69 -5.90 11.85
CA ARG A 80 4.69 -6.94 11.72
C ARG A 80 5.06 -7.09 10.24
N MET A 81 6.35 -7.02 9.94
CA MET A 81 6.83 -7.23 8.56
C MET A 81 7.10 -8.72 8.38
N VAL A 82 6.54 -9.30 7.34
CA VAL A 82 6.69 -10.72 7.02
C VAL A 82 7.18 -10.88 5.59
N GLU A 83 7.73 -12.04 5.28
CA GLU A 83 8.21 -12.37 3.94
C GLU A 83 7.35 -13.41 3.25
#